data_b2ef9a7f0facfb32c596dcd8124ca600
#
_entry.id   b2ef9a7f0facfb32c596dcd8124ca600
#
_cell.length_a   1.000
_cell.length_b   1.000
_cell.length_c   1.000
_cell.angle_alpha   90.00
_cell.angle_beta   90.00
_cell.angle_gamma   90.00
#
_symmetry.space_group_name_H-M   'P 1'
#
loop_
_entity.id
_entity.type
_entity.pdbx_description
1 polymer ?
#
loop_
_entity_poly.entity_id
_entity_poly.type
_entity_poly.pdbx_seq_one_letter_code
_entity_poly.pdbx_strand_id
1 'polypeptide(L)'
;MASHLPIVQFEDKIMKTVEDNAVVVIIGETGSGKSTQLSQMLHRRGYTKSGIIAVTQPRRVAAVSVARRVAQELGVTLGEEVGYAIRFEDRTSDLTRIKYLTDGVLLRESLSNPELNQYSVIILDEAHERSLNTDILLGLVKRLVKMRASKLKVLITSATLDGEKVSEFFSDCPVLNVPGKLYPVEILYSEERPKSYIESSLRTAMDIHVREPEGDVLIFMTGQDDIDKLVSKLEDRVQSLEEGSCMDAIILPLHGSLPPELQVRVFSPPPPNCRRFIVATNIAETSLTVDGVVYVIDSGYVKQRQYNPSTGMYSLDIIQISKVQANQRAGRAGRTRPGKCYRLYPSEVYQEEFLDVTVPEIRRSSLAGSVLYLKSLDLPDIDILKFDFLDPPSFESLEDALKQLYLIDAIDDTGLITSVGQTMAELPLEPSLSRTLMEANENGCLSQALTVAAMLSAETTLLAGQSSKSNEKKRKQPPPDLPDGSGWGDHVQLLQIFEQWDQNEFDIGWCKDKGLQVRGMKFVKDVRRQLSQLMQKIAKG
;
A
#
# COMPACT_ATOMS: atom_id res chain seq x y z
N MET A 1 25.42 -10.44 3.92
CA MET A 1 24.46 -10.53 2.81
C MET A 1 23.98 -9.18 2.27
N ALA A 2 23.93 -8.11 3.10
CA ALA A 2 23.49 -6.79 2.64
C ALA A 2 24.59 -5.97 1.95
N SER A 3 25.86 -6.34 2.07
CA SER A 3 27.02 -5.59 1.55
C SER A 3 27.06 -5.47 0.02
N HIS A 4 26.30 -6.29 -0.70
CA HIS A 4 26.22 -6.23 -2.15
C HIS A 4 25.17 -5.23 -2.67
N LEU A 5 24.32 -4.69 -1.79
CA LEU A 5 23.31 -3.73 -2.18
C LEU A 5 23.96 -2.40 -2.59
N PRO A 6 23.52 -1.76 -3.69
CA PRO A 6 24.16 -0.55 -4.20
C PRO A 6 24.28 0.57 -3.18
N ILE A 7 23.26 0.77 -2.34
CA ILE A 7 23.24 1.89 -1.38
C ILE A 7 24.35 1.79 -0.33
N VAL A 8 24.82 0.60 0.00
CA VAL A 8 25.85 0.39 1.03
C VAL A 8 27.16 1.07 0.66
N GLN A 9 27.48 1.15 -0.62
CA GLN A 9 28.68 1.84 -1.11
C GLN A 9 28.63 3.36 -0.91
N PHE A 10 27.43 3.90 -0.73
CA PHE A 10 27.21 5.34 -0.55
C PHE A 10 27.00 5.73 0.91
N GLU A 11 27.18 4.80 1.86
CA GLU A 11 26.89 5.04 3.28
C GLU A 11 27.58 6.29 3.81
N ASP A 12 28.88 6.43 3.60
CA ASP A 12 29.65 7.57 4.13
C ASP A 12 29.15 8.90 3.56
N LYS A 13 28.87 8.94 2.27
CA LYS A 13 28.34 10.13 1.61
C LYS A 13 26.92 10.48 2.12
N ILE A 14 26.07 9.47 2.27
CA ILE A 14 24.72 9.66 2.78
C ILE A 14 24.77 10.17 4.23
N MET A 15 25.58 9.53 5.08
CA MET A 15 25.66 9.88 6.49
C MET A 15 26.23 11.29 6.70
N LYS A 16 27.22 11.69 5.91
CA LYS A 16 27.76 13.05 5.97
C LYS A 16 26.71 14.08 5.53
N THR A 17 25.96 13.79 4.48
CA THR A 17 24.91 14.69 3.99
C THR A 17 23.81 14.85 5.04
N VAL A 18 23.41 13.76 5.70
CA VAL A 18 22.41 13.79 6.78
C VAL A 18 22.94 14.57 7.99
N GLU A 19 24.22 14.41 8.34
CA GLU A 19 24.82 15.16 9.44
C GLU A 19 24.75 16.68 9.18
N ASP A 20 25.04 17.10 7.96
CA ASP A 20 25.13 18.51 7.58
C ASP A 20 23.78 19.16 7.24
N ASN A 21 22.71 18.39 7.08
CA ASN A 21 21.41 18.87 6.62
C ASN A 21 20.27 18.28 7.42
N ALA A 22 19.22 19.07 7.63
CA ALA A 22 18.01 18.62 8.31
C ALA A 22 17.14 17.73 7.42
N VAL A 23 17.13 17.98 6.12
CA VAL A 23 16.35 17.24 5.14
C VAL A 23 17.25 16.79 4.00
N VAL A 24 17.13 15.53 3.60
CA VAL A 24 17.86 14.95 2.48
C VAL A 24 16.89 14.12 1.63
N VAL A 25 16.93 14.33 0.32
CA VAL A 25 16.22 13.50 -0.65
C VAL A 25 17.17 12.44 -1.20
N ILE A 26 16.77 11.18 -1.18
CA ILE A 26 17.55 10.07 -1.71
C ILE A 26 16.75 9.40 -2.82
N ILE A 27 17.28 9.47 -4.03
CA ILE A 27 16.71 8.80 -5.18
C ILE A 27 17.49 7.50 -5.39
N GLY A 28 16.78 6.40 -5.25
CA GLY A 28 17.36 5.07 -5.44
C GLY A 28 16.33 4.17 -6.10
N GLU A 29 16.74 3.49 -7.13
CA GLU A 29 15.89 2.54 -7.83
C GLU A 29 15.46 1.40 -6.88
N THR A 30 14.34 0.77 -7.20
CA THR A 30 13.88 -0.41 -6.48
C THR A 30 14.98 -1.47 -6.49
N GLY A 31 15.30 -2.02 -5.32
CA GLY A 31 16.40 -2.97 -5.18
C GLY A 31 17.76 -2.35 -4.87
N SER A 32 17.85 -1.02 -4.75
CA SER A 32 19.08 -0.35 -4.30
C SER A 32 19.37 -0.63 -2.81
N GLY A 33 18.37 -1.05 -2.06
CA GLY A 33 18.47 -1.31 -0.63
C GLY A 33 18.04 -0.15 0.27
N LYS A 34 17.48 0.93 -0.30
CA LYS A 34 17.11 2.13 0.47
C LYS A 34 16.14 1.83 1.62
N SER A 35 15.12 1.02 1.38
CA SER A 35 14.10 0.72 2.39
C SER A 35 14.61 -0.10 3.56
N THR A 36 15.56 -0.99 3.34
CA THR A 36 16.11 -1.87 4.38
C THR A 36 17.37 -1.29 5.04
N GLN A 37 18.20 -0.57 4.31
CA GLN A 37 19.54 -0.21 4.77
C GLN A 37 19.64 1.17 5.42
N LEU A 38 18.88 2.16 4.96
CA LEU A 38 18.96 3.52 5.51
C LEU A 38 18.72 3.56 7.02
N SER A 39 17.68 2.90 7.49
CA SER A 39 17.39 2.83 8.93
C SER A 39 18.50 2.17 9.72
N GLN A 40 19.09 1.11 9.19
CA GLN A 40 20.19 0.39 9.85
C GLN A 40 21.47 1.23 9.89
N MET A 41 21.78 1.94 8.79
CA MET A 41 22.91 2.86 8.74
C MET A 41 22.80 3.94 9.81
N LEU A 42 21.65 4.56 9.90
CA LEU A 42 21.38 5.61 10.89
C LEU A 42 21.46 5.06 12.31
N HIS A 43 20.94 3.85 12.54
CA HIS A 43 21.02 3.19 13.83
C HIS A 43 22.47 2.94 14.26
N ARG A 44 23.30 2.40 13.37
CA ARG A 44 24.73 2.17 13.65
C ARG A 44 25.49 3.46 13.93
N ARG A 45 25.10 4.56 13.30
CA ARG A 45 25.73 5.87 13.47
C ARG A 45 25.22 6.66 14.68
N GLY A 46 24.37 6.05 15.51
CA GLY A 46 23.96 6.61 16.79
C GLY A 46 22.70 7.47 16.76
N TYR A 47 21.97 7.53 15.67
CA TYR A 47 20.75 8.34 15.58
C TYR A 47 19.59 7.80 16.45
N THR A 48 19.68 6.57 16.92
CA THR A 48 18.68 5.99 17.84
C THR A 48 18.99 6.28 19.33
N LYS A 49 20.06 6.97 19.64
CA LYS A 49 20.39 7.39 21.02
C LYS A 49 19.42 8.46 21.53
N SER A 50 18.92 9.30 20.65
CA SER A 50 18.03 10.41 21.00
C SER A 50 16.56 10.14 20.71
N GLY A 51 16.22 9.04 20.06
CA GLY A 51 14.84 8.70 19.70
C GLY A 51 14.75 7.51 18.76
N ILE A 52 13.54 7.27 18.27
CA ILE A 52 13.23 6.17 17.37
C ILE A 52 13.39 6.65 15.91
N ILE A 53 13.80 5.76 15.03
CA ILE A 53 13.77 6.00 13.59
C ILE A 53 12.43 5.50 13.06
N ALA A 54 11.61 6.40 12.52
CA ALA A 54 10.38 6.05 11.83
C ALA A 54 10.63 5.93 10.34
N VAL A 55 10.14 4.87 9.72
CA VAL A 55 10.16 4.67 8.28
C VAL A 55 8.73 4.46 7.79
N THR A 56 8.18 5.43 7.06
CA THR A 56 6.81 5.29 6.55
C THR A 56 6.78 4.57 5.22
N GLN A 57 5.73 3.78 5.04
CA GLN A 57 5.40 3.10 3.80
C GLN A 57 3.95 3.40 3.43
N PRO A 58 3.65 3.67 2.15
CA PRO A 58 2.25 3.89 1.74
C PRO A 58 1.38 2.63 1.82
N ARG A 59 2.00 1.46 1.83
CA ARG A 59 1.30 0.16 1.79
C ARG A 59 1.58 -0.67 3.03
N ARG A 60 0.53 -1.26 3.60
CA ARG A 60 0.61 -2.12 4.79
C ARG A 60 1.59 -3.28 4.61
N VAL A 61 1.49 -3.97 3.47
CA VAL A 61 2.33 -5.14 3.18
C VAL A 61 3.81 -4.76 3.18
N ALA A 62 4.16 -3.63 2.59
CA ALA A 62 5.54 -3.15 2.56
C ALA A 62 6.06 -2.85 3.97
N ALA A 63 5.27 -2.19 4.81
CA ALA A 63 5.67 -1.88 6.18
C ALA A 63 6.02 -3.14 6.97
N VAL A 64 5.16 -4.15 6.89
CA VAL A 64 5.36 -5.42 7.61
C VAL A 64 6.55 -6.22 7.04
N SER A 65 6.62 -6.37 5.72
CA SER A 65 7.67 -7.20 5.08
C SER A 65 9.06 -6.59 5.24
N VAL A 66 9.20 -5.28 5.11
CA VAL A 66 10.49 -4.61 5.29
C VAL A 66 10.93 -4.68 6.75
N ALA A 67 10.00 -4.49 7.71
CA ALA A 67 10.30 -4.63 9.13
C ALA A 67 10.82 -6.03 9.46
N ARG A 68 10.18 -7.07 8.93
CA ARG A 68 10.62 -8.46 9.12
C ARG A 68 12.03 -8.69 8.56
N ARG A 69 12.29 -8.16 7.38
CA ARG A 69 13.59 -8.29 6.73
C ARG A 69 14.69 -7.61 7.55
N VAL A 70 14.45 -6.41 8.04
CA VAL A 70 15.41 -5.67 8.85
C VAL A 70 15.66 -6.38 10.19
N ALA A 71 14.60 -6.92 10.82
CA ALA A 71 14.75 -7.71 12.04
C ALA A 71 15.62 -8.94 11.81
N GLN A 72 15.43 -9.65 10.69
CA GLN A 72 16.28 -10.79 10.33
C GLN A 72 17.74 -10.38 10.12
N GLU A 73 17.98 -9.28 9.40
CA GLU A 73 19.35 -8.79 9.13
C GLU A 73 20.06 -8.37 10.41
N LEU A 74 19.37 -7.80 11.37
CA LEU A 74 19.92 -7.40 12.66
C LEU A 74 19.97 -8.55 13.68
N GLY A 75 19.35 -9.70 13.37
CA GLY A 75 19.30 -10.84 14.27
C GLY A 75 18.45 -10.59 15.52
N VAL A 76 17.41 -9.77 15.43
CA VAL A 76 16.53 -9.40 16.54
C VAL A 76 15.12 -9.94 16.31
N THR A 77 14.35 -10.05 17.38
CA THR A 77 12.96 -10.47 17.32
C THR A 77 12.08 -9.30 16.88
N LEU A 78 11.21 -9.53 15.90
CA LEU A 78 10.25 -8.53 15.43
C LEU A 78 9.31 -8.12 16.58
N GLY A 79 9.18 -6.81 16.78
CA GLY A 79 8.43 -6.24 17.91
C GLY A 79 9.31 -5.74 19.04
N GLU A 80 10.58 -6.11 19.05
CA GLU A 80 11.59 -5.60 19.99
C GLU A 80 12.32 -4.40 19.35
N GLU A 81 13.63 -4.50 19.06
CA GLU A 81 14.40 -3.38 18.50
C GLU A 81 13.90 -2.90 17.16
N VAL A 82 13.32 -3.79 16.36
CA VAL A 82 12.67 -3.50 15.09
C VAL A 82 11.20 -3.89 15.18
N GLY A 83 10.33 -2.95 14.92
CA GLY A 83 8.90 -3.20 14.96
C GLY A 83 8.17 -2.52 13.81
N TYR A 84 6.85 -2.74 13.76
CA TYR A 84 5.98 -2.08 12.80
C TYR A 84 4.66 -1.67 13.44
N ALA A 85 4.01 -0.69 12.84
CA ALA A 85 2.65 -0.29 13.20
C ALA A 85 1.87 0.01 11.92
N ILE A 86 0.77 -0.69 11.77
CA ILE A 86 -0.22 -0.46 10.70
C ILE A 86 -1.58 -0.27 11.36
N ARG A 87 -2.58 0.16 10.60
CA ARG A 87 -3.90 0.39 11.17
C ARG A 87 -4.42 -0.89 11.84
N PHE A 88 -4.78 -0.79 13.13
CA PHE A 88 -5.29 -1.87 14.00
C PHE A 88 -4.27 -2.97 14.36
N GLU A 89 -3.00 -2.82 13.99
CA GLU A 89 -1.97 -3.79 14.36
C GLU A 89 -0.68 -3.06 14.74
N ASP A 90 -0.26 -3.19 15.98
CA ASP A 90 0.97 -2.59 16.50
C ASP A 90 1.87 -3.69 17.05
N ARG A 91 3.04 -3.83 16.46
CA ARG A 91 4.04 -4.80 16.90
C ARG A 91 5.33 -4.08 17.25
N THR A 92 5.25 -3.29 18.30
CA THR A 92 6.36 -2.54 18.88
C THR A 92 6.42 -2.74 20.38
N SER A 93 7.51 -2.31 21.01
CA SER A 93 7.72 -2.35 22.45
C SER A 93 8.56 -1.16 22.89
N ASP A 94 8.84 -1.04 24.18
CA ASP A 94 9.73 -0.01 24.70
C ASP A 94 11.17 -0.16 24.19
N LEU A 95 11.53 -1.34 23.70
CA LEU A 95 12.84 -1.61 23.11
C LEU A 95 12.97 -1.14 21.67
N THR A 96 11.88 -0.80 21.02
CA THR A 96 11.87 -0.46 19.59
C THR A 96 12.72 0.78 19.31
N ARG A 97 13.66 0.65 18.37
CA ARG A 97 14.55 1.72 17.89
C ARG A 97 14.33 2.04 16.41
N ILE A 98 13.88 1.06 15.64
CA ILE A 98 13.51 1.22 14.23
C ILE A 98 12.06 0.77 14.07
N LYS A 99 11.21 1.67 13.62
CA LYS A 99 9.77 1.43 13.49
C LYS A 99 9.31 1.70 12.07
N TYR A 100 8.83 0.65 11.42
CA TYR A 100 8.18 0.75 10.11
C TYR A 100 6.68 0.93 10.32
N LEU A 101 6.11 1.94 9.70
CA LEU A 101 4.69 2.22 9.86
C LEU A 101 4.10 2.72 8.55
N THR A 102 2.79 2.56 8.39
CA THR A 102 2.12 3.19 7.26
C THR A 102 2.07 4.71 7.48
N ASP A 103 2.04 5.45 6.40
CA ASP A 103 1.95 6.91 6.43
C ASP A 103 0.73 7.40 7.22
N GLY A 104 -0.42 6.72 7.08
CA GLY A 104 -1.62 7.04 7.83
C GLY A 104 -1.47 6.86 9.34
N VAL A 105 -0.70 5.88 9.80
CA VAL A 105 -0.44 5.68 11.23
C VAL A 105 0.41 6.83 11.79
N LEU A 106 1.42 7.29 11.05
CA LEU A 106 2.22 8.43 11.51
C LEU A 106 1.38 9.71 11.61
N LEU A 107 0.48 9.94 10.67
CA LEU A 107 -0.46 11.06 10.77
C LEU A 107 -1.32 10.96 12.05
N ARG A 108 -1.81 9.79 12.37
CA ARG A 108 -2.61 9.59 13.58
C ARG A 108 -1.79 9.80 14.85
N GLU A 109 -0.53 9.38 14.88
CA GLU A 109 0.35 9.63 16.03
C GLU A 109 0.56 11.13 16.27
N SER A 110 0.56 11.95 15.22
CA SER A 110 0.70 13.39 15.34
C SER A 110 -0.51 14.08 15.98
N LEU A 111 -1.67 13.43 16.04
CA LEU A 111 -2.85 13.97 16.74
C LEU A 111 -2.64 14.06 18.24
N SER A 112 -2.01 13.06 18.83
CA SER A 112 -1.70 13.05 20.28
C SER A 112 -0.33 13.65 20.59
N ASN A 113 0.58 13.67 19.63
CA ASN A 113 1.93 14.22 19.75
C ASN A 113 2.29 15.02 18.49
N PRO A 114 1.81 16.27 18.38
CA PRO A 114 1.97 17.09 17.16
C PRO A 114 3.42 17.29 16.72
N GLU A 115 4.37 17.29 17.65
CA GLU A 115 5.80 17.45 17.34
C GLU A 115 6.50 16.12 17.06
N LEU A 116 5.83 14.98 17.23
CA LEU A 116 6.40 13.63 17.04
C LEU A 116 7.75 13.47 17.75
N ASN A 117 7.79 13.88 19.03
CA ASN A 117 9.02 13.97 19.82
C ASN A 117 9.73 12.63 20.06
N GLN A 118 9.01 11.51 19.96
CA GLN A 118 9.61 10.18 20.08
C GLN A 118 10.56 9.83 18.94
N TYR A 119 10.46 10.52 17.82
CA TYR A 119 11.30 10.25 16.66
C TYR A 119 12.47 11.22 16.53
N SER A 120 13.66 10.68 16.35
CA SER A 120 14.87 11.45 16.01
C SER A 120 15.08 11.55 14.49
N VAL A 121 14.59 10.56 13.75
CA VAL A 121 14.65 10.52 12.29
C VAL A 121 13.27 10.05 11.77
N ILE A 122 12.80 10.72 10.74
CA ILE A 122 11.62 10.31 9.99
C ILE A 122 12.04 10.10 8.53
N ILE A 123 11.84 8.89 8.03
CA ILE A 123 12.08 8.54 6.64
C ILE A 123 10.73 8.36 5.95
N LEU A 124 10.43 9.21 5.00
CA LEU A 124 9.24 9.07 4.16
C LEU A 124 9.65 8.27 2.91
N ASP A 125 9.43 6.96 2.97
CA ASP A 125 9.84 6.05 1.91
C ASP A 125 8.78 5.95 0.82
N GLU A 126 9.19 5.63 -0.39
CA GLU A 126 8.31 5.48 -1.56
C GLU A 126 7.49 6.74 -1.87
N ALA A 127 8.09 7.92 -1.70
CA ALA A 127 7.40 9.20 -1.91
C ALA A 127 6.92 9.41 -3.35
N HIS A 128 7.53 8.71 -4.32
CA HIS A 128 7.12 8.75 -5.73
C HIS A 128 5.72 8.18 -5.98
N GLU A 129 5.21 7.34 -5.08
CA GLU A 129 3.85 6.82 -5.20
C GLU A 129 2.79 7.91 -5.00
N ARG A 130 3.17 9.03 -4.40
CA ARG A 130 2.29 10.20 -4.21
C ARG A 130 0.97 9.81 -3.56
N SER A 131 1.04 8.98 -2.50
CA SER A 131 -0.14 8.70 -1.68
C SER A 131 -0.62 9.98 -0.98
N LEU A 132 -1.93 10.06 -0.74
CA LEU A 132 -2.54 11.21 -0.08
C LEU A 132 -1.90 11.50 1.29
N ASN A 133 -1.73 10.45 2.10
CA ASN A 133 -1.16 10.60 3.43
C ASN A 133 0.32 11.03 3.40
N THR A 134 1.10 10.51 2.45
CA THR A 134 2.50 10.95 2.28
C THR A 134 2.57 12.42 1.87
N ASP A 135 1.71 12.87 0.98
CA ASP A 135 1.67 14.29 0.57
C ASP A 135 1.34 15.20 1.77
N ILE A 136 0.43 14.79 2.65
CA ILE A 136 0.14 15.54 3.88
C ILE A 136 1.34 15.51 4.83
N LEU A 137 1.98 14.36 4.99
CA LEU A 137 3.19 14.24 5.81
C LEU A 137 4.32 15.14 5.32
N LEU A 138 4.49 15.28 4.02
CA LEU A 138 5.50 16.20 3.47
C LEU A 138 5.29 17.63 3.99
N GLY A 139 4.07 18.12 3.98
CA GLY A 139 3.75 19.44 4.53
C GLY A 139 3.97 19.53 6.03
N LEU A 140 3.61 18.48 6.77
CA LEU A 140 3.80 18.46 8.23
C LEU A 140 5.28 18.38 8.62
N VAL A 141 6.07 17.52 8.00
CA VAL A 141 7.50 17.40 8.33
C VAL A 141 8.29 18.64 7.94
N LYS A 142 7.88 19.33 6.88
CA LYS A 142 8.45 20.64 6.53
C LYS A 142 8.31 21.62 7.69
N ARG A 143 7.17 21.63 8.33
CA ARG A 143 6.91 22.44 9.51
C ARG A 143 7.70 21.96 10.72
N LEU A 144 7.71 20.64 10.97
CA LEU A 144 8.40 20.04 12.12
C LEU A 144 9.90 20.28 12.11
N VAL A 145 10.52 20.27 10.95
CA VAL A 145 11.95 20.54 10.79
C VAL A 145 12.30 21.94 11.30
N LYS A 146 11.44 22.92 11.05
CA LYS A 146 11.63 24.28 11.56
C LYS A 146 11.40 24.36 13.08
N MET A 147 10.38 23.67 13.58
CA MET A 147 10.02 23.70 15.00
C MET A 147 11.01 22.96 15.88
N ARG A 148 11.51 21.81 15.43
CA ARG A 148 12.43 20.95 16.20
C ARG A 148 13.90 21.22 15.89
N ALA A 149 14.18 22.08 14.94
CA ALA A 149 15.53 22.51 14.54
C ALA A 149 16.48 21.31 14.40
N SER A 150 17.63 21.31 15.09
CA SER A 150 18.65 20.26 14.96
C SER A 150 18.28 18.90 15.59
N LYS A 151 17.10 18.76 16.18
CA LYS A 151 16.67 17.54 16.88
C LYS A 151 15.96 16.52 15.99
N LEU A 152 15.62 16.87 14.76
CA LEU A 152 14.94 16.01 13.83
C LEU A 152 15.66 15.96 12.50
N LYS A 153 15.89 14.77 11.98
CA LYS A 153 16.35 14.54 10.61
C LYS A 153 15.22 13.94 9.79
N VAL A 154 15.06 14.42 8.57
CA VAL A 154 14.05 13.93 7.64
C VAL A 154 14.73 13.45 6.36
N LEU A 155 14.47 12.20 5.98
CA LEU A 155 14.92 11.64 4.72
C LEU A 155 13.68 11.34 3.88
N ILE A 156 13.71 11.73 2.62
CA ILE A 156 12.64 11.44 1.67
C ILE A 156 13.22 10.58 0.57
N THR A 157 12.70 9.38 0.42
CA THR A 157 13.21 8.43 -0.57
C THR A 157 12.23 8.23 -1.70
N SER A 158 12.75 8.10 -2.89
CA SER A 158 11.97 7.96 -4.11
C SER A 158 12.69 7.07 -5.10
N ALA A 159 11.93 6.34 -5.92
CA ALA A 159 12.49 5.52 -6.98
C ALA A 159 12.63 6.29 -8.31
N THR A 160 12.13 7.51 -8.40
CA THR A 160 12.10 8.29 -9.63
C THR A 160 12.93 9.57 -9.56
N LEU A 161 13.18 10.16 -10.73
CA LEU A 161 14.03 11.35 -10.88
C LEU A 161 13.39 12.68 -10.43
N ASP A 162 12.15 12.68 -9.93
CA ASP A 162 11.44 13.90 -9.55
C ASP A 162 11.87 14.46 -8.17
N GLY A 163 13.13 14.23 -7.82
CA GLY A 163 13.72 14.74 -6.58
C GLY A 163 13.86 16.25 -6.54
N GLU A 164 13.95 16.90 -7.70
CA GLU A 164 14.06 18.36 -7.77
C GLU A 164 12.84 19.07 -7.20
N LYS A 165 11.65 18.60 -7.52
CA LYS A 165 10.40 19.16 -7.03
C LYS A 165 10.30 19.07 -5.50
N VAL A 166 10.65 17.91 -4.94
CA VAL A 166 10.67 17.69 -3.50
C VAL A 166 11.77 18.54 -2.85
N SER A 167 12.94 18.63 -3.48
CA SER A 167 14.05 19.46 -3.01
C SER A 167 13.65 20.92 -2.92
N GLU A 168 13.04 21.49 -3.96
CA GLU A 168 12.55 22.87 -3.97
C GLU A 168 11.51 23.10 -2.85
N PHE A 169 10.64 22.15 -2.64
CA PHE A 169 9.65 22.20 -1.57
C PHE A 169 10.30 22.31 -0.18
N PHE A 170 11.46 21.69 0.03
CA PHE A 170 12.24 21.75 1.26
C PHE A 170 13.42 22.74 1.18
N SER A 171 13.22 23.88 0.55
CA SER A 171 14.21 24.97 0.46
C SER A 171 15.54 24.53 -0.16
N ASP A 172 15.45 23.83 -1.29
CA ASP A 172 16.60 23.33 -2.05
C ASP A 172 17.52 22.40 -1.26
N CYS A 173 16.91 21.47 -0.51
CA CYS A 173 17.66 20.47 0.23
C CYS A 173 18.49 19.57 -0.70
N PRO A 174 19.59 18.94 -0.21
CA PRO A 174 20.42 18.04 -1.01
C PRO A 174 19.63 16.87 -1.58
N VAL A 175 19.97 16.49 -2.81
CA VAL A 175 19.45 15.31 -3.50
C VAL A 175 20.61 14.37 -3.78
N LEU A 176 20.55 13.15 -3.27
CA LEU A 176 21.54 12.12 -3.54
C LEU A 176 20.93 11.07 -4.48
N ASN A 177 21.66 10.75 -5.54
CA ASN A 177 21.28 9.70 -6.47
C ASN A 177 22.10 8.44 -6.16
N VAL A 178 21.42 7.34 -5.85
CA VAL A 178 22.03 6.03 -5.65
C VAL A 178 21.72 5.19 -6.87
N PRO A 179 22.68 4.93 -7.76
CA PRO A 179 22.43 4.09 -8.92
C PRO A 179 22.16 2.66 -8.50
N GLY A 180 21.14 2.04 -9.11
CA GLY A 180 20.87 0.62 -8.96
C GLY A 180 21.78 -0.21 -9.83
N LYS A 181 22.02 -1.48 -9.44
CA LYS A 181 22.60 -2.48 -10.34
C LYS A 181 21.49 -2.97 -11.27
N LEU A 182 21.21 -2.23 -12.32
CA LEU A 182 20.28 -2.67 -13.33
C LEU A 182 21.03 -3.22 -14.52
N TYR A 183 20.62 -4.42 -14.94
CA TYR A 183 21.04 -4.99 -16.20
C TYR A 183 20.16 -4.44 -17.32
N PRO A 184 20.64 -4.43 -18.56
CA PRO A 184 19.83 -3.97 -19.69
C PRO A 184 18.54 -4.79 -19.84
N VAL A 185 17.45 -4.10 -20.16
CA VAL A 185 16.16 -4.72 -20.46
C VAL A 185 15.78 -4.33 -21.88
N GLU A 186 15.59 -5.32 -22.72
CA GLU A 186 15.08 -5.12 -24.07
C GLU A 186 13.58 -4.87 -24.02
N ILE A 187 13.15 -3.72 -24.56
CA ILE A 187 11.73 -3.34 -24.59
C ILE A 187 11.14 -3.75 -25.93
N LEU A 188 10.13 -4.60 -25.90
CA LEU A 188 9.42 -5.08 -27.08
C LEU A 188 7.99 -4.54 -27.04
N TYR A 189 7.55 -3.92 -28.11
CA TYR A 189 6.19 -3.39 -28.25
C TYR A 189 5.36 -4.29 -29.16
N SER A 190 4.06 -4.33 -28.95
CA SER A 190 3.14 -4.97 -29.87
C SER A 190 2.86 -4.05 -31.08
N GLU A 191 2.51 -4.63 -32.22
CA GLU A 191 2.20 -3.85 -33.41
C GLU A 191 0.84 -3.15 -33.31
N GLU A 192 -0.13 -3.81 -32.65
CA GLU A 192 -1.49 -3.32 -32.49
C GLU A 192 -1.95 -3.39 -31.01
N ARG A 193 -2.97 -2.62 -30.70
CA ARG A 193 -3.64 -2.72 -29.39
C ARG A 193 -4.35 -4.07 -29.32
N PRO A 194 -4.17 -4.85 -28.24
CA PRO A 194 -4.88 -6.11 -28.09
C PRO A 194 -6.37 -5.87 -27.87
N LYS A 195 -7.20 -6.76 -28.40
CA LYS A 195 -8.63 -6.78 -28.10
C LYS A 195 -8.90 -7.22 -26.66
N SER A 196 -8.05 -8.11 -26.15
CA SER A 196 -8.07 -8.59 -24.77
C SER A 196 -6.64 -8.70 -24.28
N TYR A 197 -6.28 -7.92 -23.25
CA TYR A 197 -4.94 -8.00 -22.67
C TYR A 197 -4.72 -9.30 -21.90
N ILE A 198 -5.79 -9.96 -21.43
CA ILE A 198 -5.70 -11.28 -20.79
C ILE A 198 -5.25 -12.33 -21.82
N GLU A 199 -5.90 -12.38 -22.97
CA GLU A 199 -5.55 -13.32 -24.05
C GLU A 199 -4.17 -13.03 -24.63
N SER A 200 -3.82 -11.76 -24.81
CA SER A 200 -2.49 -11.36 -25.27
C SER A 200 -1.41 -11.71 -24.26
N SER A 201 -1.67 -11.53 -22.97
CA SER A 201 -0.75 -11.93 -21.89
C SER A 201 -0.55 -13.45 -21.87
N LEU A 202 -1.64 -14.20 -22.01
CA LEU A 202 -1.59 -15.67 -22.09
C LEU A 202 -0.72 -16.14 -23.25
N ARG A 203 -0.95 -15.61 -24.43
CA ARG A 203 -0.18 -15.95 -25.64
C ARG A 203 1.30 -15.64 -25.47
N THR A 204 1.61 -14.43 -24.98
CA THR A 204 2.98 -13.98 -24.75
C THR A 204 3.67 -14.84 -23.70
N ALA A 205 2.98 -15.17 -22.59
CA ALA A 205 3.52 -16.04 -21.57
C ALA A 205 3.85 -17.44 -22.09
N MET A 206 2.97 -18.02 -22.90
CA MET A 206 3.19 -19.32 -23.52
C MET A 206 4.36 -19.30 -24.52
N ASP A 207 4.47 -18.23 -25.31
CA ASP A 207 5.60 -18.05 -26.24
C ASP A 207 6.94 -17.99 -25.47
N ILE A 208 6.97 -17.25 -24.36
CA ILE A 208 8.16 -17.18 -23.50
C ILE A 208 8.50 -18.57 -22.96
N HIS A 209 7.49 -19.27 -22.45
CA HIS A 209 7.70 -20.58 -21.83
C HIS A 209 8.29 -21.61 -22.79
N VAL A 210 7.82 -21.61 -24.02
CA VAL A 210 8.23 -22.57 -25.04
C VAL A 210 9.54 -22.17 -25.73
N ARG A 211 9.79 -20.88 -25.95
CA ARG A 211 10.87 -20.42 -26.85
C ARG A 211 12.03 -19.72 -26.16
N GLU A 212 11.80 -19.14 -24.96
CA GLU A 212 12.84 -18.35 -24.30
C GLU A 212 13.65 -19.19 -23.30
N PRO A 213 14.91 -18.82 -23.08
CA PRO A 213 15.75 -19.47 -22.07
C PRO A 213 15.17 -19.38 -20.67
N GLU A 214 15.81 -20.08 -19.72
CA GLU A 214 15.46 -20.05 -18.31
C GLU A 214 15.33 -18.64 -17.77
N GLY A 215 14.31 -18.42 -16.94
CA GLY A 215 14.02 -17.17 -16.28
C GLY A 215 12.54 -17.08 -15.95
N ASP A 216 12.23 -16.44 -14.83
CA ASP A 216 10.85 -16.30 -14.38
C ASP A 216 10.13 -15.15 -15.09
N VAL A 217 8.81 -15.22 -15.10
CA VAL A 217 7.94 -14.29 -15.81
C VAL A 217 7.05 -13.55 -14.80
N LEU A 218 7.07 -12.23 -14.87
CA LEU A 218 6.16 -11.37 -14.09
C LEU A 218 5.15 -10.73 -15.05
N ILE A 219 3.88 -10.96 -14.79
CA ILE A 219 2.77 -10.47 -15.63
C ILE A 219 1.93 -9.47 -14.84
N PHE A 220 1.80 -8.25 -15.35
CA PHE A 220 1.01 -7.20 -14.71
C PHE A 220 -0.42 -7.21 -15.22
N MET A 221 -1.35 -7.40 -14.27
CA MET A 221 -2.80 -7.36 -14.48
C MET A 221 -3.43 -6.26 -13.61
N THR A 222 -4.71 -6.01 -13.79
CA THR A 222 -5.40 -4.89 -13.17
C THR A 222 -6.07 -5.21 -11.83
N GLY A 223 -6.44 -6.45 -11.59
CA GLY A 223 -7.13 -6.82 -10.35
C GLY A 223 -7.26 -8.32 -10.16
N GLN A 224 -7.83 -8.71 -9.03
CA GLN A 224 -7.94 -10.11 -8.62
C GLN A 224 -8.69 -10.97 -9.64
N ASP A 225 -9.80 -10.48 -10.20
CA ASP A 225 -10.59 -11.25 -11.16
C ASP A 225 -9.79 -11.58 -12.41
N ASP A 226 -9.06 -10.61 -12.95
CA ASP A 226 -8.22 -10.81 -14.13
C ASP A 226 -7.03 -11.72 -13.82
N ILE A 227 -6.45 -11.59 -12.63
CA ILE A 227 -5.37 -12.46 -12.16
C ILE A 227 -5.87 -13.90 -12.11
N ASP A 228 -7.01 -14.16 -11.47
CA ASP A 228 -7.58 -15.50 -11.32
C ASP A 228 -7.88 -16.14 -12.69
N LYS A 229 -8.43 -15.36 -13.62
CA LYS A 229 -8.70 -15.82 -14.99
C LYS A 229 -7.42 -16.21 -15.72
N LEU A 230 -6.39 -15.36 -15.65
CA LEU A 230 -5.13 -15.62 -16.32
C LEU A 230 -4.39 -16.80 -15.70
N VAL A 231 -4.37 -16.91 -14.37
CA VAL A 231 -3.77 -18.05 -13.65
C VAL A 231 -4.42 -19.36 -14.10
N SER A 232 -5.75 -19.42 -14.12
CA SER A 232 -6.50 -20.60 -14.56
C SER A 232 -6.18 -20.98 -16.00
N LYS A 233 -6.17 -20.01 -16.91
CA LYS A 233 -5.88 -20.24 -18.32
C LYS A 233 -4.42 -20.69 -18.54
N LEU A 234 -3.48 -20.12 -17.81
CA LEU A 234 -2.07 -20.53 -17.88
C LEU A 234 -1.88 -21.95 -17.39
N GLU A 235 -2.51 -22.31 -16.27
CA GLU A 235 -2.44 -23.67 -15.73
C GLU A 235 -2.95 -24.68 -16.73
N ASP A 236 -4.09 -24.42 -17.36
CA ASP A 236 -4.68 -25.30 -18.38
C ASP A 236 -3.78 -25.45 -19.61
N ARG A 237 -3.20 -24.34 -20.09
CA ARG A 237 -2.30 -24.35 -21.24
C ARG A 237 -1.00 -25.11 -20.95
N VAL A 238 -0.42 -24.91 -19.78
CA VAL A 238 0.81 -25.62 -19.38
C VAL A 238 0.55 -27.12 -19.26
N GLN A 239 -0.58 -27.52 -18.71
CA GLN A 239 -0.96 -28.93 -18.60
C GLN A 239 -1.20 -29.60 -19.97
N SER A 240 -1.59 -28.83 -20.98
CA SER A 240 -1.82 -29.35 -22.33
C SER A 240 -0.53 -29.55 -23.13
N LEU A 241 0.61 -29.09 -22.64
CA LEU A 241 1.90 -29.31 -23.29
C LEU A 241 2.36 -30.76 -23.12
N GLU A 242 3.07 -31.27 -24.13
CA GLU A 242 3.65 -32.61 -24.05
C GLU A 242 4.69 -32.67 -22.92
N GLU A 243 4.65 -33.75 -22.17
CA GLU A 243 5.59 -34.01 -21.08
C GLU A 243 7.03 -34.03 -21.61
N GLY A 244 7.91 -33.24 -21.01
CA GLY A 244 9.30 -33.12 -21.41
C GLY A 244 9.58 -32.20 -22.60
N SER A 245 8.57 -31.57 -23.21
CA SER A 245 8.76 -30.61 -24.31
C SER A 245 9.33 -29.27 -23.87
N CYS A 246 9.11 -28.90 -22.63
CA CYS A 246 9.65 -27.69 -22.00
C CYS A 246 9.78 -27.90 -20.50
N MET A 247 10.37 -26.92 -19.81
CA MET A 247 10.49 -26.98 -18.34
C MET A 247 9.12 -26.94 -17.67
N ASP A 248 9.05 -27.40 -16.43
CA ASP A 248 7.84 -27.31 -15.61
C ASP A 248 7.51 -25.84 -15.32
N ALA A 249 6.30 -25.61 -14.88
CA ALA A 249 5.84 -24.27 -14.51
C ALA A 249 5.11 -24.28 -13.17
N ILE A 250 5.33 -23.24 -12.40
CA ILE A 250 4.54 -22.91 -11.23
C ILE A 250 3.93 -21.53 -11.46
N ILE A 251 2.63 -21.37 -11.21
CA ILE A 251 1.89 -20.15 -11.50
C ILE A 251 1.33 -19.60 -10.19
N LEU A 252 1.74 -18.38 -9.83
CA LEU A 252 1.44 -17.77 -8.54
C LEU A 252 0.74 -16.42 -8.73
N PRO A 253 -0.40 -16.19 -8.08
CA PRO A 253 -1.00 -14.87 -8.02
C PRO A 253 -0.30 -13.98 -6.99
N LEU A 254 -0.32 -12.66 -7.21
CA LEU A 254 0.21 -11.69 -6.27
C LEU A 254 -0.63 -10.41 -6.28
N HIS A 255 -1.39 -10.18 -5.23
CA HIS A 255 -2.21 -8.98 -5.05
C HIS A 255 -2.41 -8.67 -3.56
N GLY A 256 -2.88 -7.45 -3.25
CA GLY A 256 -3.02 -6.97 -1.87
C GLY A 256 -4.00 -7.74 -1.01
N SER A 257 -5.01 -8.40 -1.62
CA SER A 257 -6.01 -9.20 -0.89
C SER A 257 -5.54 -10.62 -0.58
N LEU A 258 -4.37 -11.01 -1.07
CA LEU A 258 -3.83 -12.35 -0.84
C LEU A 258 -3.35 -12.49 0.61
N PRO A 259 -3.66 -13.62 1.30
CA PRO A 259 -3.11 -13.86 2.64
C PRO A 259 -1.58 -13.81 2.65
N PRO A 260 -0.95 -13.33 3.74
CA PRO A 260 0.51 -13.21 3.82
C PRO A 260 1.26 -14.52 3.55
N GLU A 261 0.72 -15.67 3.95
CA GLU A 261 1.35 -16.97 3.69
C GLU A 261 1.44 -17.29 2.20
N LEU A 262 0.44 -16.88 1.44
CA LEU A 262 0.42 -17.10 0.00
C LEU A 262 1.29 -16.08 -0.73
N GLN A 263 1.41 -14.85 -0.18
CA GLN A 263 2.32 -13.85 -0.73
C GLN A 263 3.79 -14.28 -0.61
N VAL A 264 4.17 -14.94 0.49
CA VAL A 264 5.54 -15.41 0.72
C VAL A 264 5.99 -16.41 -0.35
N ARG A 265 5.07 -17.17 -0.95
CA ARG A 265 5.39 -18.14 -1.99
C ARG A 265 6.10 -17.54 -3.21
N VAL A 266 5.82 -16.29 -3.56
CA VAL A 266 6.47 -15.62 -4.70
C VAL A 266 7.95 -15.33 -4.47
N PHE A 267 8.40 -15.30 -3.21
CA PHE A 267 9.80 -15.04 -2.86
C PHE A 267 10.65 -16.29 -2.79
N SER A 268 10.03 -17.47 -2.76
CA SER A 268 10.75 -18.74 -2.76
C SER A 268 11.25 -19.05 -4.17
N PRO A 269 12.54 -19.44 -4.32
CA PRO A 269 13.05 -19.86 -5.61
C PRO A 269 12.23 -21.03 -6.16
N PRO A 270 12.00 -21.11 -7.48
CA PRO A 270 11.32 -22.26 -8.06
C PRO A 270 12.19 -23.53 -7.96
N PRO A 271 11.59 -24.72 -8.00
CA PRO A 271 12.35 -25.96 -8.11
C PRO A 271 13.25 -25.96 -9.36
N PRO A 272 14.32 -26.80 -9.38
CA PRO A 272 15.13 -26.93 -10.58
C PRO A 272 14.28 -27.32 -11.81
N ASN A 273 14.62 -26.77 -12.97
CA ASN A 273 13.88 -26.97 -14.21
C ASN A 273 12.40 -26.59 -14.14
N CYS A 274 12.10 -25.54 -13.39
CA CYS A 274 10.75 -25.01 -13.23
C CYS A 274 10.76 -23.51 -13.46
N ARG A 275 9.85 -23.02 -14.31
CA ARG A 275 9.64 -21.59 -14.55
C ARG A 275 8.54 -21.09 -13.64
N ARG A 276 8.81 -20.01 -12.93
CA ARG A 276 7.82 -19.33 -12.08
C ARG A 276 7.14 -18.24 -12.88
N PHE A 277 5.80 -18.30 -12.96
CA PHE A 277 4.96 -17.22 -13.48
C PHE A 277 4.28 -16.52 -12.31
N ILE A 278 4.51 -15.22 -12.19
CA ILE A 278 3.88 -14.40 -11.16
C ILE A 278 2.91 -13.47 -11.86
N VAL A 279 1.62 -13.62 -11.57
CA VAL A 279 0.55 -12.78 -12.11
C VAL A 279 0.15 -11.79 -11.03
N ALA A 280 0.49 -10.52 -11.23
CA ALA A 280 0.44 -9.52 -10.17
C ALA A 280 -0.32 -8.26 -10.57
N THR A 281 -0.77 -7.51 -9.56
CA THR A 281 -1.18 -6.12 -9.71
C THR A 281 0.06 -5.21 -9.65
N ASN A 282 -0.16 -3.90 -9.64
CA ASN A 282 0.92 -2.90 -9.54
C ASN A 282 1.72 -2.98 -8.22
N ILE A 283 1.32 -3.81 -7.26
CA ILE A 283 2.10 -4.08 -6.05
C ILE A 283 3.53 -4.56 -6.37
N ALA A 284 3.72 -5.21 -7.50
CA ALA A 284 5.02 -5.71 -7.95
C ALA A 284 5.84 -4.67 -8.74
N GLU A 285 5.33 -3.45 -8.94
CA GLU A 285 6.11 -2.40 -9.63
C GLU A 285 7.29 -1.94 -8.79
N THR A 286 7.07 -1.63 -7.52
CA THR A 286 8.07 -1.03 -6.62
C THR A 286 8.08 -1.61 -5.22
N SER A 287 6.92 -1.97 -4.67
CA SER A 287 6.78 -2.33 -3.25
C SER A 287 7.35 -3.69 -2.90
N LEU A 288 7.25 -4.64 -3.81
CA LEU A 288 7.74 -5.99 -3.63
C LEU A 288 8.78 -6.32 -4.70
N THR A 289 9.89 -6.86 -4.24
CA THR A 289 11.01 -7.19 -5.08
C THR A 289 11.15 -8.72 -5.18
N VAL A 290 11.04 -9.25 -6.39
CA VAL A 290 11.14 -10.68 -6.65
C VAL A 290 12.40 -10.97 -7.47
N ASP A 291 13.31 -11.75 -6.90
CA ASP A 291 14.52 -12.17 -7.59
C ASP A 291 14.21 -13.30 -8.58
N GLY A 292 14.95 -13.35 -9.68
CA GLY A 292 14.81 -14.38 -10.71
C GLY A 292 13.92 -14.00 -11.88
N VAL A 293 13.22 -12.88 -11.82
CA VAL A 293 12.40 -12.38 -12.92
C VAL A 293 13.31 -11.87 -14.05
N VAL A 294 13.13 -12.43 -15.24
CA VAL A 294 13.87 -12.07 -16.46
C VAL A 294 12.93 -11.53 -17.53
N TYR A 295 11.68 -11.93 -17.48
CA TYR A 295 10.66 -11.55 -18.46
C TYR A 295 9.52 -10.83 -17.76
N VAL A 296 9.15 -9.67 -18.30
CA VAL A 296 8.00 -8.90 -17.84
C VAL A 296 6.98 -8.79 -18.96
N ILE A 297 5.73 -9.03 -18.64
CA ILE A 297 4.60 -8.80 -19.54
C ILE A 297 3.79 -7.65 -18.97
N ASP A 298 3.71 -6.55 -19.71
CA ASP A 298 3.06 -5.32 -19.26
C ASP A 298 1.81 -5.06 -20.10
N SER A 299 0.65 -5.18 -19.45
CA SER A 299 -0.65 -4.90 -20.09
C SER A 299 -0.85 -3.42 -20.43
N GLY A 300 -0.13 -2.51 -19.74
CA GLY A 300 -0.28 -1.07 -19.92
C GLY A 300 -1.41 -0.45 -19.11
N TYR A 301 -2.09 -1.23 -18.27
CA TYR A 301 -3.24 -0.78 -17.51
C TYR A 301 -3.07 -0.99 -16.02
N VAL A 302 -3.81 -0.19 -15.26
CA VAL A 302 -3.91 -0.30 -13.81
C VAL A 302 -5.35 0.01 -13.40
N LYS A 303 -5.81 -0.64 -12.35
CA LYS A 303 -7.10 -0.34 -11.74
C LYS A 303 -6.89 0.75 -10.71
N GLN A 304 -7.56 1.88 -10.88
CA GLN A 304 -7.36 3.05 -10.04
C GLN A 304 -8.68 3.58 -9.51
N ARG A 305 -8.70 3.88 -8.22
CA ARG A 305 -9.86 4.49 -7.57
C ARG A 305 -9.92 5.97 -7.91
N GLN A 306 -11.09 6.44 -8.36
CA GLN A 306 -11.37 7.82 -8.69
C GLN A 306 -12.54 8.33 -7.87
N TYR A 307 -12.43 9.53 -7.37
CA TYR A 307 -13.50 10.21 -6.66
C TYR A 307 -14.08 11.33 -7.53
N ASN A 308 -15.40 11.39 -7.65
CA ASN A 308 -16.09 12.45 -8.36
C ASN A 308 -16.74 13.41 -7.36
N PRO A 309 -16.22 14.64 -7.19
CA PRO A 309 -16.77 15.61 -6.24
C PRO A 309 -18.22 16.00 -6.54
N SER A 310 -18.64 16.01 -7.81
CA SER A 310 -19.99 16.39 -8.19
C SER A 310 -21.05 15.35 -7.80
N THR A 311 -20.69 14.06 -7.75
CA THR A 311 -21.60 12.98 -7.37
C THR A 311 -21.37 12.46 -5.95
N GLY A 312 -20.20 12.74 -5.35
CA GLY A 312 -19.80 12.21 -4.06
C GLY A 312 -19.49 10.72 -4.07
N MET A 313 -19.27 10.13 -5.24
CA MET A 313 -19.07 8.69 -5.40
C MET A 313 -17.67 8.34 -5.88
N TYR A 314 -17.18 7.18 -5.43
CA TYR A 314 -15.97 6.57 -5.95
C TYR A 314 -16.30 5.59 -7.07
N SER A 315 -15.40 5.50 -8.03
CA SER A 315 -15.38 4.44 -9.05
C SER A 315 -14.01 3.79 -9.09
N LEU A 316 -13.96 2.53 -9.51
CA LEU A 316 -12.71 1.83 -9.81
C LEU A 316 -12.59 1.75 -11.32
N ASP A 317 -11.70 2.56 -11.87
CA ASP A 317 -11.52 2.66 -13.31
C ASP A 317 -10.24 1.95 -13.75
N ILE A 318 -10.31 1.26 -14.88
CA ILE A 318 -9.13 0.70 -15.54
C ILE A 318 -8.59 1.79 -16.45
N ILE A 319 -7.40 2.29 -16.13
CA ILE A 319 -6.76 3.38 -16.85
C ILE A 319 -5.39 2.97 -17.36
N GLN A 320 -4.88 3.70 -18.34
CA GLN A 320 -3.50 3.54 -18.79
C GLN A 320 -2.52 3.95 -17.70
N ILE A 321 -1.42 3.24 -17.58
CA ILE A 321 -0.33 3.58 -16.69
C ILE A 321 0.44 4.81 -17.20
N SER A 322 1.24 5.41 -16.33
CA SER A 322 2.19 6.47 -16.73
C SER A 322 3.46 5.87 -17.31
N LYS A 323 4.26 6.71 -17.99
CA LYS A 323 5.59 6.31 -18.49
C LYS A 323 6.51 5.85 -17.35
N VAL A 324 6.43 6.53 -16.20
CA VAL A 324 7.20 6.15 -15.01
C VAL A 324 6.82 4.73 -14.57
N GLN A 325 5.52 4.42 -14.49
CA GLN A 325 5.06 3.07 -14.13
C GLN A 325 5.51 2.02 -15.15
N ALA A 326 5.42 2.34 -16.45
CA ALA A 326 5.88 1.44 -17.51
C ALA A 326 7.37 1.10 -17.36
N ASN A 327 8.19 2.09 -17.04
CA ASN A 327 9.62 1.90 -16.84
C ASN A 327 9.93 1.14 -15.53
N GLN A 328 9.18 1.37 -14.48
CA GLN A 328 9.29 0.59 -13.24
C GLN A 328 8.94 -0.87 -13.47
N ARG A 329 7.87 -1.16 -14.24
CA ARG A 329 7.50 -2.52 -14.61
C ARG A 329 8.61 -3.20 -15.41
N ALA A 330 9.14 -2.52 -16.43
CA ALA A 330 10.23 -3.05 -17.25
C ALA A 330 11.47 -3.33 -16.40
N GLY A 331 11.81 -2.46 -15.48
CA GLY A 331 12.97 -2.60 -14.60
C GLY A 331 12.95 -3.86 -13.74
N ARG A 332 11.79 -4.47 -13.53
CA ARG A 332 11.69 -5.75 -12.78
C ARG A 332 12.42 -6.89 -13.47
N ALA A 333 12.55 -6.84 -14.81
CA ALA A 333 13.24 -7.87 -15.59
C ALA A 333 14.77 -7.80 -15.49
N GLY A 334 15.34 -6.65 -15.14
CA GLY A 334 16.78 -6.40 -15.18
C GLY A 334 17.50 -6.45 -13.84
N ARG A 335 16.96 -7.09 -12.81
CA ARG A 335 17.55 -7.05 -11.47
C ARG A 335 18.77 -7.94 -11.30
N THR A 336 18.71 -9.16 -11.78
CA THR A 336 19.75 -10.17 -11.57
C THR A 336 20.56 -10.47 -12.81
N ARG A 337 20.01 -10.23 -13.99
CA ARG A 337 20.64 -10.42 -15.30
C ARG A 337 19.85 -9.68 -16.37
N PRO A 338 20.40 -9.53 -17.59
CA PRO A 338 19.67 -8.90 -18.69
C PRO A 338 18.33 -9.60 -18.97
N GLY A 339 17.30 -8.83 -19.21
CA GLY A 339 15.95 -9.34 -19.40
C GLY A 339 15.21 -8.71 -20.56
N LYS A 340 13.94 -9.07 -20.69
CA LYS A 340 13.04 -8.57 -21.72
C LYS A 340 11.71 -8.12 -21.10
N CYS A 341 11.18 -7.01 -21.61
CA CYS A 341 9.85 -6.52 -21.25
C CYS A 341 8.97 -6.51 -22.50
N TYR A 342 7.88 -7.26 -22.45
CA TYR A 342 6.89 -7.35 -23.51
C TYR A 342 5.75 -6.39 -23.19
N ARG A 343 5.75 -5.22 -23.81
CA ARG A 343 4.69 -4.23 -23.70
C ARG A 343 3.58 -4.56 -24.70
N LEU A 344 2.39 -4.84 -24.18
CA LEU A 344 1.24 -5.24 -24.98
C LEU A 344 0.51 -4.02 -25.56
N TYR A 345 1.26 -3.07 -26.06
CA TYR A 345 0.78 -1.86 -26.70
C TYR A 345 1.83 -1.33 -27.66
N PRO A 346 1.42 -0.57 -28.70
CA PRO A 346 2.36 0.06 -29.61
C PRO A 346 3.21 1.14 -28.97
N SER A 347 4.40 1.38 -29.52
CA SER A 347 5.30 2.43 -29.03
C SER A 347 4.67 3.82 -29.11
N GLU A 348 3.84 4.08 -30.12
CA GLU A 348 3.11 5.34 -30.27
C GLU A 348 2.15 5.59 -29.11
N VAL A 349 1.51 4.55 -28.58
CA VAL A 349 0.64 4.65 -27.40
C VAL A 349 1.43 5.09 -26.19
N TYR A 350 2.61 4.52 -25.98
CA TYR A 350 3.49 4.92 -24.89
C TYR A 350 3.93 6.39 -25.03
N GLN A 351 4.36 6.78 -26.22
CA GLN A 351 4.90 8.12 -26.46
C GLN A 351 3.83 9.22 -26.43
N GLU A 352 2.66 8.96 -26.99
CA GLU A 352 1.64 9.98 -27.23
C GLU A 352 0.50 9.96 -26.23
N GLU A 353 0.13 8.80 -25.66
CA GLU A 353 -1.04 8.67 -24.80
C GLU A 353 -0.70 8.55 -23.32
N PHE A 354 0.43 7.95 -22.95
CA PHE A 354 0.78 7.79 -21.54
C PHE A 354 1.22 9.13 -20.92
N LEU A 355 0.68 9.43 -19.75
CA LEU A 355 1.17 10.56 -18.95
C LEU A 355 2.61 10.31 -18.51
N ASP A 356 3.40 11.37 -18.40
CA ASP A 356 4.79 11.25 -17.94
C ASP A 356 4.88 10.71 -16.53
N VAL A 357 4.05 11.21 -15.63
CA VAL A 357 4.00 10.83 -14.22
C VAL A 357 2.59 10.45 -13.80
N THR A 358 2.48 9.67 -12.73
CA THR A 358 1.18 9.28 -12.15
C THR A 358 0.50 10.48 -11.51
N VAL A 359 -0.81 10.59 -11.70
CA VAL A 359 -1.61 11.64 -11.04
C VAL A 359 -1.58 11.39 -9.52
N PRO A 360 -1.19 12.40 -8.72
CA PRO A 360 -1.18 12.25 -7.26
C PRO A 360 -2.56 11.91 -6.70
N GLU A 361 -2.60 11.09 -5.66
CA GLU A 361 -3.86 10.69 -5.02
C GLU A 361 -4.67 11.88 -4.51
N ILE A 362 -3.99 12.95 -4.08
CA ILE A 362 -4.65 14.19 -3.63
C ILE A 362 -5.56 14.80 -4.69
N ARG A 363 -5.32 14.53 -5.97
CA ARG A 363 -6.11 15.03 -7.09
C ARG A 363 -7.22 14.10 -7.55
N ARG A 364 -7.34 12.93 -6.94
CA ARG A 364 -8.31 11.89 -7.36
C ARG A 364 -9.06 11.24 -6.19
N SER A 365 -8.95 11.79 -4.99
CA SER A 365 -9.58 11.25 -3.77
C SER A 365 -10.45 12.28 -3.09
N SER A 366 -11.40 11.82 -2.28
CA SER A 366 -12.10 12.69 -1.35
C SER A 366 -11.13 13.21 -0.30
N LEU A 367 -11.20 14.49 -0.01
CA LEU A 367 -10.32 15.13 0.96
C LEU A 367 -10.96 15.32 2.34
N ALA A 368 -12.18 14.79 2.55
CA ALA A 368 -12.90 14.98 3.81
C ALA A 368 -12.10 14.50 5.02
N GLY A 369 -11.52 13.31 4.96
CA GLY A 369 -10.68 12.77 6.04
C GLY A 369 -9.42 13.60 6.29
N SER A 370 -8.76 14.03 5.23
CA SER A 370 -7.54 14.85 5.31
C SER A 370 -7.83 16.24 5.88
N VAL A 371 -8.93 16.87 5.45
CA VAL A 371 -9.35 18.18 5.95
C VAL A 371 -9.73 18.08 7.43
N LEU A 372 -10.47 17.05 7.82
CA LEU A 372 -10.80 16.82 9.23
C LEU A 372 -9.54 16.64 10.08
N TYR A 373 -8.60 15.83 9.59
CA TYR A 373 -7.31 15.64 10.25
C TYR A 373 -6.58 16.97 10.47
N LEU A 374 -6.42 17.77 9.42
CA LEU A 374 -5.71 19.05 9.50
C LEU A 374 -6.40 20.03 10.45
N LYS A 375 -7.74 20.06 10.45
CA LYS A 375 -8.50 20.91 11.38
C LYS A 375 -8.44 20.43 12.83
N SER A 376 -8.24 19.13 13.04
CA SER A 376 -8.14 18.56 14.39
C SER A 376 -6.77 18.77 15.03
N LEU A 377 -5.76 19.11 14.24
CA LEU A 377 -4.45 19.49 14.77
C LEU A 377 -4.57 20.83 15.49
N ASP A 378 -4.13 20.86 16.74
CA ASP A 378 -4.10 22.08 17.54
C ASP A 378 -2.85 22.91 17.15
N LEU A 379 -2.81 23.36 15.91
CA LEU A 379 -1.75 24.19 15.38
C LEU A 379 -2.34 25.52 14.93
N PRO A 380 -2.00 26.65 15.59
CA PRO A 380 -2.70 27.93 15.40
C PRO A 380 -2.57 28.52 13.99
N ASP A 381 -1.64 28.02 13.18
CA ASP A 381 -1.34 28.59 11.85
C ASP A 381 -1.81 27.71 10.69
N ILE A 382 -2.55 26.63 10.94
CA ILE A 382 -3.03 25.78 9.85
C ILE A 382 -4.40 26.25 9.36
N ASP A 383 -4.37 27.04 8.29
CA ASP A 383 -5.49 27.26 7.42
C ASP A 383 -5.35 26.28 6.25
N ILE A 384 -6.38 25.48 5.99
CA ILE A 384 -6.38 24.48 4.93
C ILE A 384 -6.11 25.07 3.56
N LEU A 385 -6.60 26.28 3.32
CA LEU A 385 -6.36 26.99 2.06
C LEU A 385 -4.91 27.45 1.92
N LYS A 386 -4.17 27.50 3.02
CA LYS A 386 -2.77 27.93 3.08
C LYS A 386 -1.82 26.82 3.47
N PHE A 387 -2.32 25.61 3.69
CA PHE A 387 -1.44 24.46 3.98
C PHE A 387 -0.50 24.24 2.82
N ASP A 388 0.78 23.99 3.14
CA ASP A 388 1.82 23.86 2.14
C ASP A 388 1.84 22.45 1.56
N PHE A 389 1.14 22.28 0.45
CA PHE A 389 1.12 21.02 -0.31
C PHE A 389 2.19 21.04 -1.40
N LEU A 390 2.79 19.88 -1.66
CA LEU A 390 3.71 19.72 -2.79
C LEU A 390 2.99 20.02 -4.12
N ASP A 391 1.79 19.44 -4.29
CA ASP A 391 0.83 19.80 -5.33
C ASP A 391 -0.50 20.13 -4.66
N PRO A 392 -0.97 21.37 -4.74
CA PRO A 392 -2.22 21.74 -4.08
C PRO A 392 -3.41 21.00 -4.71
N PRO A 393 -4.40 20.58 -3.90
CA PRO A 393 -5.63 20.01 -4.42
C PRO A 393 -6.45 21.07 -5.16
N SER A 394 -7.40 20.61 -5.98
CA SER A 394 -8.32 21.52 -6.65
C SER A 394 -9.23 22.22 -5.64
N PHE A 395 -9.62 23.44 -5.94
CA PHE A 395 -10.58 24.19 -5.11
C PHE A 395 -11.91 23.44 -4.97
N GLU A 396 -12.38 22.81 -6.06
CA GLU A 396 -13.60 21.99 -6.06
C GLU A 396 -13.54 20.84 -5.05
N SER A 397 -12.40 20.14 -4.97
CA SER A 397 -12.22 19.05 -4.02
C SER A 397 -12.19 19.52 -2.57
N LEU A 398 -11.58 20.67 -2.30
CA LEU A 398 -11.59 21.27 -0.96
C LEU A 398 -13.00 21.72 -0.56
N GLU A 399 -13.71 22.36 -1.47
CA GLU A 399 -15.10 22.79 -1.25
C GLU A 399 -16.00 21.60 -0.95
N ASP A 400 -15.89 20.53 -1.73
CA ASP A 400 -16.61 19.28 -1.51
C ASP A 400 -16.32 18.68 -0.12
N ALA A 401 -15.04 18.65 0.28
CA ALA A 401 -14.63 18.14 1.59
C ALA A 401 -15.25 18.95 2.72
N LEU A 402 -15.21 20.28 2.63
CA LEU A 402 -15.80 21.15 3.64
C LEU A 402 -17.32 20.96 3.72
N LYS A 403 -17.99 20.82 2.57
CA LYS A 403 -19.42 20.56 2.52
C LYS A 403 -19.79 19.23 3.16
N GLN A 404 -19.06 18.16 2.87
CA GLN A 404 -19.26 16.86 3.49
C GLN A 404 -19.12 16.92 5.01
N LEU A 405 -18.07 17.59 5.51
CA LEU A 405 -17.82 17.72 6.94
C LEU A 405 -18.90 18.56 7.64
N TYR A 406 -19.37 19.60 6.98
CA TYR A 406 -20.48 20.41 7.49
C TYR A 406 -21.77 19.59 7.63
N LEU A 407 -22.09 18.77 6.64
CA LEU A 407 -23.31 17.94 6.63
C LEU A 407 -23.35 16.88 7.73
N ILE A 408 -22.19 16.45 8.23
CA ILE A 408 -22.09 15.48 9.32
C ILE A 408 -21.70 16.13 10.65
N ASP A 409 -21.85 17.44 10.76
CA ASP A 409 -21.59 18.25 11.95
C ASP A 409 -20.14 18.22 12.46
N ALA A 410 -19.19 17.86 11.60
CA ALA A 410 -17.78 17.86 11.97
C ALA A 410 -17.19 19.28 12.03
N ILE A 411 -17.73 20.19 11.22
CA ILE A 411 -17.40 21.62 11.23
C ILE A 411 -18.68 22.45 11.30
N ASP A 412 -18.55 23.67 11.80
CA ASP A 412 -19.66 24.61 11.84
C ASP A 412 -19.78 25.43 10.54
N ASP A 413 -20.73 26.36 10.46
CA ASP A 413 -20.98 27.18 9.29
C ASP A 413 -19.85 28.18 8.99
N THR A 414 -18.95 28.41 9.94
CA THR A 414 -17.74 29.23 9.75
C THR A 414 -16.52 28.40 9.34
N GLY A 415 -16.67 27.09 9.28
CA GLY A 415 -15.59 26.17 8.91
C GLY A 415 -14.70 25.72 10.08
N LEU A 416 -15.04 26.08 11.31
CA LEU A 416 -14.30 25.65 12.49
C LEU A 416 -14.71 24.24 12.91
N ILE A 417 -13.74 23.43 13.38
CA ILE A 417 -14.02 22.09 13.86
C ILE A 417 -14.91 22.14 15.12
N THR A 418 -15.91 21.27 15.15
CA THR A 418 -16.81 21.13 16.30
C THR A 418 -16.27 20.11 17.29
N SER A 419 -16.90 20.02 18.49
CA SER A 419 -16.59 18.93 19.44
C SER A 419 -16.87 17.55 18.85
N VAL A 420 -17.92 17.44 18.03
CA VAL A 420 -18.24 16.21 17.29
C VAL A 420 -17.11 15.88 16.32
N GLY A 421 -16.62 16.86 15.57
CA GLY A 421 -15.49 16.70 14.65
C GLY A 421 -14.21 16.27 15.34
N GLN A 422 -13.89 16.85 16.49
CA GLN A 422 -12.73 16.45 17.29
C GLN A 422 -12.82 14.98 17.72
N THR A 423 -13.98 14.54 18.16
CA THR A 423 -14.22 13.15 18.54
C THR A 423 -14.11 12.22 17.35
N MET A 424 -14.68 12.60 16.20
CA MET A 424 -14.58 11.82 14.95
C MET A 424 -13.12 11.59 14.55
N ALA A 425 -12.27 12.60 14.68
CA ALA A 425 -10.86 12.53 14.32
C ALA A 425 -10.08 11.52 15.20
N GLU A 426 -10.55 11.19 16.39
CA GLU A 426 -9.93 10.19 17.26
C GLU A 426 -10.13 8.76 16.78
N LEU A 427 -11.11 8.51 15.91
CA LEU A 427 -11.41 7.19 15.37
C LEU A 427 -10.61 6.93 14.09
N PRO A 428 -9.96 5.75 13.96
CA PRO A 428 -9.16 5.42 12.75
C PRO A 428 -10.05 4.94 11.59
N LEU A 429 -11.06 5.74 11.27
CA LEU A 429 -12.10 5.44 10.29
C LEU A 429 -12.38 6.67 9.42
N GLU A 430 -12.99 6.44 8.26
CA GLU A 430 -13.50 7.54 7.44
C GLU A 430 -14.50 8.40 8.23
N PRO A 431 -14.59 9.72 7.98
CA PRO A 431 -15.44 10.62 8.76
C PRO A 431 -16.90 10.19 8.85
N SER A 432 -17.50 9.76 7.74
CA SER A 432 -18.89 9.31 7.72
C SER A 432 -19.12 8.07 8.59
N LEU A 433 -18.18 7.13 8.59
CA LEU A 433 -18.27 5.92 9.42
C LEU A 433 -18.05 6.25 10.91
N SER A 434 -17.14 7.17 11.21
CA SER A 434 -16.94 7.68 12.58
C SER A 434 -18.22 8.34 13.11
N ARG A 435 -18.86 9.16 12.29
CA ARG A 435 -20.14 9.79 12.65
C ARG A 435 -21.23 8.74 12.89
N THR A 436 -21.27 7.71 12.06
CA THR A 436 -22.21 6.59 12.21
C THR A 436 -22.06 5.89 13.56
N LEU A 437 -20.81 5.63 14.01
CA LEU A 437 -20.59 5.03 15.32
C LEU A 437 -21.06 5.92 16.47
N MET A 438 -20.85 7.22 16.37
CA MET A 438 -21.31 8.17 17.37
C MET A 438 -22.82 8.23 17.46
N GLU A 439 -23.52 8.30 16.31
CA GLU A 439 -24.97 8.25 16.23
C GLU A 439 -25.54 6.93 16.76
N ALA A 440 -24.91 5.82 16.42
CA ALA A 440 -25.31 4.51 16.91
C ALA A 440 -25.18 4.39 18.43
N ASN A 441 -24.18 5.02 19.01
CA ASN A 441 -24.01 5.06 20.47
C ASN A 441 -25.16 5.83 21.14
N GLU A 442 -25.58 6.96 20.56
CA GLU A 442 -26.69 7.75 21.06
C GLU A 442 -28.04 7.03 20.91
N ASN A 443 -28.19 6.20 19.89
CA ASN A 443 -29.44 5.51 19.57
C ASN A 443 -29.50 4.05 20.08
N GLY A 444 -28.55 3.62 20.89
CA GLY A 444 -28.57 2.30 21.53
C GLY A 444 -28.22 1.11 20.63
N CYS A 445 -27.65 1.33 19.45
CA CYS A 445 -27.25 0.29 18.50
C CYS A 445 -25.74 0.25 18.24
N LEU A 446 -24.95 0.69 19.18
CA LEU A 446 -23.47 0.74 19.02
C LEU A 446 -22.87 -0.63 18.76
N SER A 447 -23.36 -1.69 19.42
CA SER A 447 -22.84 -3.05 19.24
C SER A 447 -22.89 -3.51 17.78
N GLN A 448 -24.01 -3.28 17.13
CA GLN A 448 -24.21 -3.63 15.71
C GLN A 448 -23.33 -2.76 14.80
N ALA A 449 -23.25 -1.46 15.08
CA ALA A 449 -22.43 -0.53 14.30
C ALA A 449 -20.94 -0.85 14.40
N LEU A 450 -20.46 -1.22 15.58
CA LEU A 450 -19.08 -1.67 15.78
C LEU A 450 -18.77 -2.90 14.94
N THR A 451 -19.69 -3.86 14.89
CA THR A 451 -19.53 -5.06 14.08
C THR A 451 -19.44 -4.71 12.60
N VAL A 452 -20.34 -3.86 12.09
CA VAL A 452 -20.32 -3.44 10.68
C VAL A 452 -19.04 -2.70 10.35
N ALA A 453 -18.60 -1.76 11.20
CA ALA A 453 -17.37 -1.02 10.99
C ALA A 453 -16.15 -1.94 10.95
N ALA A 454 -16.08 -2.92 11.84
CA ALA A 454 -14.99 -3.90 11.86
C ALA A 454 -14.99 -4.78 10.61
N MET A 455 -16.17 -5.25 10.19
CA MET A 455 -16.32 -6.06 8.98
C MET A 455 -15.93 -5.28 7.72
N LEU A 456 -16.32 -4.02 7.60
CA LEU A 456 -15.92 -3.16 6.49
C LEU A 456 -14.40 -2.94 6.43
N SER A 457 -13.72 -2.88 7.57
CA SER A 457 -12.27 -2.72 7.63
C SER A 457 -11.51 -3.93 7.07
N ALA A 458 -12.14 -5.09 6.98
CA ALA A 458 -11.55 -6.34 6.51
C ALA A 458 -12.24 -6.93 5.28
N GLU A 459 -13.17 -6.21 4.66
CA GLU A 459 -14.05 -6.73 3.60
C GLU A 459 -13.30 -7.43 2.48
N THR A 460 -12.17 -6.87 2.02
CA THR A 460 -11.37 -7.44 0.93
C THR A 460 -10.65 -8.74 1.32
N THR A 461 -10.51 -9.03 2.61
CA THR A 461 -9.78 -10.18 3.13
C THR A 461 -10.69 -11.25 3.74
N LEU A 462 -12.00 -11.06 3.73
CA LEU A 462 -12.94 -11.99 4.39
C LEU A 462 -13.21 -13.26 3.60
N LEU A 463 -13.17 -13.18 2.27
CA LEU A 463 -13.40 -14.35 1.44
C LEU A 463 -12.12 -15.16 1.33
N ALA A 464 -12.20 -16.47 1.54
CA ALA A 464 -11.07 -17.37 1.35
C ALA A 464 -10.58 -17.30 -0.09
N GLY A 465 -9.26 -17.19 -0.26
CA GLY A 465 -8.63 -17.08 -1.58
C GLY A 465 -9.10 -18.19 -2.52
N GLN A 466 -9.51 -17.78 -3.70
CA GLN A 466 -10.18 -18.64 -4.67
C GLN A 466 -9.20 -19.50 -5.50
N SER A 467 -8.05 -19.88 -4.94
CA SER A 467 -6.95 -20.49 -5.68
C SER A 467 -7.02 -22.02 -5.86
N SER A 468 -8.07 -22.71 -5.42
CA SER A 468 -8.16 -24.15 -5.61
C SER A 468 -9.12 -24.54 -6.73
N LYS A 469 -8.61 -25.29 -7.70
CA LYS A 469 -9.40 -25.86 -8.82
C LYS A 469 -10.62 -26.66 -8.38
N SER A 470 -10.65 -27.13 -7.14
CA SER A 470 -11.77 -27.91 -6.61
C SER A 470 -13.04 -27.10 -6.35
N ASN A 471 -12.94 -25.78 -6.39
CA ASN A 471 -14.05 -24.90 -6.05
C ASN A 471 -14.74 -24.23 -7.24
N GLU A 472 -14.21 -24.37 -8.48
CA GLU A 472 -14.84 -23.74 -9.66
C GLU A 472 -16.26 -24.24 -9.94
N LYS A 473 -16.54 -25.50 -9.63
CA LYS A 473 -17.89 -26.06 -9.80
C LYS A 473 -18.88 -25.68 -8.70
N LYS A 474 -18.38 -25.19 -7.55
CA LYS A 474 -19.24 -24.78 -6.42
C LYS A 474 -19.56 -23.28 -6.39
N ARG A 475 -18.99 -22.50 -7.32
CA ARG A 475 -19.08 -21.02 -7.32
C ARG A 475 -20.40 -20.45 -7.85
N LYS A 476 -21.23 -21.24 -8.47
CA LYS A 476 -22.49 -20.73 -9.05
C LYS A 476 -23.64 -20.55 -8.06
N GLN A 477 -23.42 -20.92 -6.79
CA GLN A 477 -24.41 -20.69 -5.74
C GLN A 477 -23.71 -20.06 -4.54
N PRO A 478 -24.25 -18.95 -3.98
CA PRO A 478 -23.79 -18.49 -2.68
C PRO A 478 -23.94 -19.65 -1.69
N PRO A 479 -23.07 -19.75 -0.63
CA PRO A 479 -23.22 -20.80 0.37
C PRO A 479 -24.69 -20.82 0.84
N PRO A 480 -25.36 -21.95 0.75
CA PRO A 480 -26.84 -21.99 0.96
C PRO A 480 -27.30 -21.60 2.37
N ASP A 481 -26.34 -21.47 3.30
CA ASP A 481 -26.61 -21.19 4.71
C ASP A 481 -26.17 -19.78 5.16
N LEU A 482 -25.64 -18.94 4.27
CA LEU A 482 -25.46 -17.53 4.60
C LEU A 482 -26.78 -16.79 4.37
N PRO A 483 -27.17 -15.87 5.28
CA PRO A 483 -28.41 -15.12 5.10
C PRO A 483 -28.40 -14.43 3.73
N ASP A 484 -29.52 -14.56 3.03
CA ASP A 484 -29.72 -13.81 1.80
C ASP A 484 -29.85 -12.33 2.15
N GLY A 485 -28.77 -11.56 1.88
CA GLY A 485 -28.74 -10.11 2.09
C GLY A 485 -29.44 -9.31 1.01
N SER A 486 -30.05 -9.95 0.01
CA SER A 486 -30.60 -9.29 -1.17
C SER A 486 -31.70 -8.26 -0.89
N GLY A 487 -32.35 -8.32 0.29
CA GLY A 487 -33.36 -7.35 0.69
C GLY A 487 -32.88 -6.24 1.64
N TRP A 488 -31.62 -6.29 2.13
CA TRP A 488 -31.18 -5.46 3.27
C TRP A 488 -29.89 -4.68 3.04
N GLY A 489 -29.20 -4.93 1.93
CA GLY A 489 -27.91 -4.31 1.64
C GLY A 489 -26.74 -5.03 2.32
N ASP A 490 -25.54 -4.72 1.83
CA ASP A 490 -24.29 -5.40 2.19
C ASP A 490 -23.93 -5.29 3.68
N HIS A 491 -24.26 -4.17 4.32
CA HIS A 491 -23.95 -3.93 5.74
C HIS A 491 -24.70 -4.89 6.67
N VAL A 492 -25.95 -5.16 6.38
CA VAL A 492 -26.75 -6.13 7.16
C VAL A 492 -26.23 -7.54 6.96
N GLN A 493 -25.82 -7.89 5.76
CA GLN A 493 -25.20 -9.18 5.48
C GLN A 493 -23.91 -9.37 6.27
N LEU A 494 -23.04 -8.35 6.30
CA LEU A 494 -21.80 -8.38 7.09
C LEU A 494 -22.09 -8.55 8.59
N LEU A 495 -23.09 -7.85 9.10
CA LEU A 495 -23.53 -7.98 10.49
C LEU A 495 -23.98 -9.41 10.80
N GLN A 496 -24.80 -9.99 9.94
CA GLN A 496 -25.32 -11.35 10.11
C GLN A 496 -24.22 -12.40 10.09
N ILE A 497 -23.22 -12.26 9.21
CA ILE A 497 -22.08 -13.18 9.16
C ILE A 497 -21.33 -13.19 10.50
N PHE A 498 -21.03 -12.04 11.04
CA PHE A 498 -20.33 -11.95 12.33
C PHE A 498 -21.18 -12.50 13.47
N GLU A 499 -22.48 -12.17 13.53
CA GLU A 499 -23.37 -12.65 14.57
C GLU A 499 -23.50 -14.19 14.55
N GLN A 500 -23.58 -14.80 13.38
CA GLN A 500 -23.59 -16.25 13.25
C GLN A 500 -22.28 -16.88 13.72
N TRP A 501 -21.15 -16.25 13.42
CA TRP A 501 -19.86 -16.73 13.91
C TRP A 501 -19.77 -16.66 15.44
N ASP A 502 -20.27 -15.59 16.02
CA ASP A 502 -20.37 -15.43 17.48
C ASP A 502 -21.26 -16.52 18.11
N GLN A 503 -22.43 -16.80 17.50
CA GLN A 503 -23.34 -17.86 17.93
C GLN A 503 -22.71 -19.25 17.85
N ASN A 504 -21.76 -19.47 16.97
CA ASN A 504 -20.99 -20.69 16.83
C ASN A 504 -19.68 -20.65 17.63
N GLU A 505 -19.62 -19.82 18.68
CA GLU A 505 -18.51 -19.70 19.63
C GLU A 505 -17.17 -19.37 18.93
N PHE A 506 -17.21 -18.60 17.86
CA PHE A 506 -16.04 -18.22 17.05
C PHE A 506 -15.25 -19.42 16.52
N ASP A 507 -15.94 -20.48 16.15
CA ASP A 507 -15.34 -21.71 15.65
C ASP A 507 -14.64 -21.49 14.30
N ILE A 508 -13.38 -21.93 14.21
CA ILE A 508 -12.55 -21.85 13.00
C ILE A 508 -13.13 -22.75 11.89
N GLY A 509 -13.64 -23.94 12.24
CA GLY A 509 -14.25 -24.86 11.31
C GLY A 509 -15.49 -24.26 10.63
N TRP A 510 -16.28 -23.52 11.36
CA TRP A 510 -17.45 -22.81 10.82
C TRP A 510 -17.02 -21.80 9.73
N CYS A 511 -15.95 -21.03 9.97
CA CYS A 511 -15.43 -20.09 8.96
C CYS A 511 -15.00 -20.80 7.69
N LYS A 512 -14.28 -21.92 7.81
CA LYS A 512 -13.83 -22.71 6.66
C LYS A 512 -15.00 -23.28 5.88
N ASP A 513 -16.02 -23.79 6.57
CA ASP A 513 -17.23 -24.36 5.95
C ASP A 513 -18.01 -23.30 5.19
N LYS A 514 -18.00 -22.06 5.63
CA LYS A 514 -18.70 -20.94 4.99
C LYS A 514 -17.85 -20.22 3.92
N GLY A 515 -16.65 -20.69 3.64
CA GLY A 515 -15.75 -20.07 2.67
C GLY A 515 -15.18 -18.74 3.13
N LEU A 516 -15.13 -18.50 4.43
CA LEU A 516 -14.57 -17.29 5.03
C LEU A 516 -13.11 -17.50 5.40
N GLN A 517 -12.32 -16.45 5.26
CA GLN A 517 -10.92 -16.47 5.64
C GLN A 517 -10.80 -16.33 7.16
N VAL A 518 -10.18 -17.33 7.81
CA VAL A 518 -10.06 -17.37 9.28
C VAL A 518 -9.29 -16.16 9.81
N ARG A 519 -8.19 -15.79 9.18
CA ARG A 519 -7.41 -14.62 9.59
C ARG A 519 -8.18 -13.32 9.46
N GLY A 520 -8.94 -13.17 8.38
CA GLY A 520 -9.80 -12.02 8.17
C GLY A 520 -10.84 -11.89 9.25
N MET A 521 -11.47 -12.98 9.64
CA MET A 521 -12.48 -13.00 10.70
C MET A 521 -11.86 -12.72 12.08
N LYS A 522 -10.68 -13.27 12.37
CA LYS A 522 -9.94 -12.94 13.61
C LYS A 522 -9.52 -11.46 13.66
N PHE A 523 -9.12 -10.92 12.53
CA PHE A 523 -8.80 -9.49 12.40
C PHE A 523 -10.03 -8.63 12.69
N VAL A 524 -11.19 -8.97 12.15
CA VAL A 524 -12.48 -8.29 12.45
C VAL A 524 -12.77 -8.28 13.94
N LYS A 525 -12.62 -9.42 14.60
CA LYS A 525 -12.84 -9.54 16.04
C LYS A 525 -11.93 -8.60 16.83
N ASP A 526 -10.66 -8.53 16.45
CA ASP A 526 -9.69 -7.65 17.09
C ASP A 526 -9.97 -6.16 16.80
N VAL A 527 -10.31 -5.80 15.56
CA VAL A 527 -10.69 -4.43 15.19
C VAL A 527 -11.93 -3.99 15.99
N ARG A 528 -12.94 -4.86 16.07
CA ARG A 528 -14.16 -4.55 16.83
C ARG A 528 -13.84 -4.27 18.29
N ARG A 529 -12.98 -5.09 18.90
CA ARG A 529 -12.52 -4.88 20.28
C ARG A 529 -11.81 -3.53 20.45
N GLN A 530 -10.90 -3.18 19.53
CA GLN A 530 -10.19 -1.91 19.57
C GLN A 530 -11.13 -0.72 19.40
N LEU A 531 -12.07 -0.77 18.47
CA LEU A 531 -13.07 0.28 18.28
C LEU A 531 -13.98 0.43 19.49
N SER A 532 -14.38 -0.68 20.10
CA SER A 532 -15.17 -0.67 21.35
C SER A 532 -14.42 0.02 22.48
N GLN A 533 -13.14 -0.26 22.64
CA GLN A 533 -12.30 0.38 23.65
C GLN A 533 -12.17 1.90 23.40
N LEU A 534 -11.98 2.30 22.15
CA LEU A 534 -11.92 3.72 21.78
C LEU A 534 -13.24 4.44 22.08
N MET A 535 -14.37 3.83 21.78
CA MET A 535 -15.68 4.39 22.08
C MET A 535 -15.93 4.51 23.58
N GLN A 536 -15.50 3.54 24.38
CA GLN A 536 -15.58 3.61 25.84
C GLN A 536 -14.71 4.73 26.41
N LYS A 537 -13.50 4.92 25.86
CA LYS A 537 -12.60 6.01 26.26
C LYS A 537 -13.21 7.38 25.93
N ILE A 538 -13.81 7.52 24.76
CA ILE A 538 -14.49 8.75 24.33
C ILE A 538 -15.66 9.07 25.27
N ALA A 539 -16.45 8.07 25.65
CA ALA A 539 -17.59 8.25 26.55
C ALA A 539 -17.19 8.68 27.99
N LYS A 540 -15.97 8.39 28.41
CA LYS A 540 -15.45 8.77 29.74
C LYS A 540 -14.76 10.14 29.78
N GLY A 541 -14.39 10.67 28.63
CA GLY A 541 -13.78 11.99 28.48
C GLY A 541 -14.82 13.05 28.19
#